data_ebe018ff54a4096ea8c678c9fee7d642
#
_entry.id   ebe018ff54a4096ea8c678c9fee7d642
#
_cell.length_a   1.000
_cell.length_b   1.000
_cell.length_c   1.000
_cell.angle_alpha   90.00
_cell.angle_beta   90.00
_cell.angle_gamma   90.00
#
_symmetry.space_group_name_H-M   'P 1'
#
loop_
_entity.id
_entity.type
_entity.pdbx_description
1 polymer ?
#
loop_
_entity_poly.entity_id
_entity_poly.type
_entity_poly.pdbx_seq_one_letter_code
_entity_poly.pdbx_strand_id
1 'polypeptide(L)'
;MYPLVQGYDSVAMESDVEIGGTDQKFNLLVGRDLQRDYGKEPQCVITMPLLVGLDGAKKMSKSLGNYVGITEPPIDMYGKLMSISDDLMWNYFELLTDLPTATIQALKSGIAKNEIHPKEVKTKMSLEIMNQLHPESSNQDAIEEWNRIHDTKNRSIPDDIKTEKLGSEFFKEKNPLLVFILNHFGFTSSVSEGRRLIKNGGLYANEEKIQDESYFLEQNKEYIIRQGKKGKFIKFVS
;
A
#
# COMPACT_ATOMS: atom_id res chain seq x y z
N MET A 1 -22.17 -13.34 31.11
CA MET A 1 -23.28 -12.38 31.13
C MET A 1 -23.53 -11.71 29.75
N TYR A 2 -22.50 -11.29 29.02
CA TYR A 2 -22.61 -10.66 27.69
C TYR A 2 -23.49 -11.43 26.68
N PRO A 3 -23.36 -12.78 26.50
CA PRO A 3 -24.20 -13.51 25.54
C PRO A 3 -25.69 -13.48 25.88
N LEU A 4 -26.03 -13.44 27.18
CA LEU A 4 -27.44 -13.37 27.61
C LEU A 4 -28.03 -11.99 27.34
N VAL A 5 -27.27 -10.90 27.55
CA VAL A 5 -27.73 -9.53 27.27
C VAL A 5 -27.94 -9.35 25.76
N GLN A 6 -26.95 -9.76 24.96
CA GLN A 6 -27.07 -9.73 23.49
C GLN A 6 -28.25 -10.59 23.01
N GLY A 7 -28.40 -11.79 23.55
CA GLY A 7 -29.53 -12.67 23.19
C GLY A 7 -30.90 -12.11 23.58
N TYR A 8 -30.98 -11.35 24.68
CA TYR A 8 -32.22 -10.67 25.07
C TYR A 8 -32.56 -9.52 24.14
N ASP A 9 -31.59 -8.84 23.53
CA ASP A 9 -31.82 -7.83 22.51
C ASP A 9 -32.63 -8.43 21.33
N SER A 10 -32.28 -9.67 20.90
CA SER A 10 -33.05 -10.37 19.87
C SER A 10 -34.52 -10.66 20.29
N VAL A 11 -34.74 -10.96 21.58
CA VAL A 11 -36.09 -11.12 22.11
C VAL A 11 -36.86 -9.79 22.12
N ALA A 12 -36.23 -8.72 22.60
CA ALA A 12 -36.83 -7.40 22.73
C ALA A 12 -37.16 -6.75 21.38
N MET A 13 -36.31 -6.95 20.39
CA MET A 13 -36.50 -6.47 19.02
C MET A 13 -37.40 -7.37 18.18
N GLU A 14 -37.74 -8.56 18.66
CA GLU A 14 -38.47 -9.58 17.90
C GLU A 14 -37.78 -9.87 16.54
N SER A 15 -36.47 -10.04 16.58
CA SER A 15 -35.65 -10.16 15.38
C SER A 15 -35.99 -11.45 14.61
N ASP A 16 -36.20 -11.33 13.28
CA ASP A 16 -36.42 -12.47 12.39
C ASP A 16 -35.09 -13.04 11.87
N VAL A 17 -34.09 -12.18 11.69
CA VAL A 17 -32.75 -12.53 11.18
C VAL A 17 -31.69 -11.76 11.96
N GLU A 18 -30.66 -12.48 12.40
CA GLU A 18 -29.45 -11.86 12.99
C GLU A 18 -28.22 -12.28 12.20
N ILE A 19 -27.40 -11.29 11.78
CA ILE A 19 -26.19 -11.48 11.00
C ILE A 19 -24.98 -11.14 11.88
N GLY A 20 -23.98 -11.99 11.89
CA GLY A 20 -22.75 -11.73 12.64
C GLY A 20 -21.54 -12.42 12.06
N GLY A 21 -20.37 -12.14 12.64
CA GLY A 21 -19.15 -12.87 12.32
C GLY A 21 -19.22 -14.32 12.85
N THR A 22 -18.42 -15.20 12.27
CA THR A 22 -18.31 -16.59 12.72
C THR A 22 -17.88 -16.71 14.19
N ASP A 23 -17.16 -15.72 14.72
CA ASP A 23 -16.78 -15.62 16.14
C ASP A 23 -17.96 -15.35 17.07
N GLN A 24 -19.10 -14.81 16.54
CA GLN A 24 -20.31 -14.52 17.29
C GLN A 24 -21.33 -15.65 17.27
N LYS A 25 -21.07 -16.74 16.55
CA LYS A 25 -22.04 -17.82 16.35
C LYS A 25 -22.68 -18.32 17.65
N PHE A 26 -21.89 -18.47 18.70
CA PHE A 26 -22.42 -18.90 20.01
C PHE A 26 -23.42 -17.90 20.57
N ASN A 27 -23.11 -16.61 20.57
CA ASN A 27 -23.98 -15.56 21.08
C ASN A 27 -25.29 -15.47 20.31
N LEU A 28 -25.22 -15.61 18.97
CA LEU A 28 -26.38 -15.59 18.09
C LEU A 28 -27.32 -16.78 18.37
N LEU A 29 -26.77 -17.95 18.68
CA LEU A 29 -27.55 -19.14 19.05
C LEU A 29 -28.23 -18.98 20.41
N VAL A 30 -27.57 -18.33 21.38
CA VAL A 30 -28.19 -17.97 22.66
C VAL A 30 -29.42 -17.09 22.45
N GLY A 31 -29.38 -16.14 21.50
CA GLY A 31 -30.53 -15.34 21.12
C GLY A 31 -31.74 -16.18 20.67
N ARG A 32 -31.48 -17.18 19.81
CA ARG A 32 -32.53 -18.13 19.38
C ARG A 32 -33.16 -18.90 20.54
N ASP A 33 -32.32 -19.37 21.47
CA ASP A 33 -32.78 -20.16 22.61
C ASP A 33 -33.64 -19.27 23.55
N LEU A 34 -33.18 -18.05 23.83
CA LEU A 34 -33.97 -17.09 24.60
C LEU A 34 -35.31 -16.71 23.93
N GLN A 35 -35.33 -16.52 22.61
CA GLN A 35 -36.61 -16.28 21.90
C GLN A 35 -37.60 -17.42 22.13
N ARG A 36 -37.17 -18.71 22.07
CA ARG A 36 -38.02 -19.86 22.38
C ARG A 36 -38.53 -19.81 23.81
N ASP A 37 -37.64 -19.52 24.79
CA ASP A 37 -38.01 -19.47 26.20
C ASP A 37 -39.02 -18.36 26.50
N TYR A 38 -38.98 -17.26 25.73
CA TYR A 38 -39.95 -16.17 25.79
C TYR A 38 -41.16 -16.38 24.88
N GLY A 39 -41.35 -17.58 24.30
CA GLY A 39 -42.50 -17.91 23.46
C GLY A 39 -42.52 -17.21 22.09
N LYS A 40 -41.38 -16.73 21.62
CA LYS A 40 -41.20 -16.12 20.31
C LYS A 40 -40.72 -17.15 19.26
N GLU A 41 -40.94 -16.84 17.98
CA GLU A 41 -40.35 -17.60 16.90
C GLU A 41 -38.84 -17.35 16.84
N PRO A 42 -37.98 -18.40 16.81
CA PRO A 42 -36.55 -18.23 16.80
C PRO A 42 -36.02 -17.66 15.46
N GLN A 43 -35.24 -16.61 15.54
CA GLN A 43 -34.59 -15.94 14.39
C GLN A 43 -33.73 -16.88 13.53
N CYS A 44 -33.57 -16.56 12.26
CA CYS A 44 -32.54 -17.13 11.42
C CYS A 44 -31.18 -16.50 11.76
N VAL A 45 -30.14 -17.33 11.85
CA VAL A 45 -28.77 -16.84 12.10
C VAL A 45 -27.92 -17.03 10.85
N ILE A 46 -27.33 -15.95 10.38
CA ILE A 46 -26.39 -15.93 9.25
C ILE A 46 -25.01 -15.53 9.79
N THR A 47 -24.01 -16.37 9.56
CA THR A 47 -22.63 -16.04 9.96
C THR A 47 -21.73 -15.86 8.75
N MET A 48 -20.95 -14.77 8.75
CA MET A 48 -19.98 -14.43 7.72
C MET A 48 -18.55 -14.68 8.24
N PRO A 49 -17.62 -15.11 7.37
CA PRO A 49 -16.22 -15.17 7.71
C PRO A 49 -15.70 -13.81 8.18
N LEU A 50 -14.72 -13.83 9.12
CA LEU A 50 -14.07 -12.60 9.56
C LEU A 50 -13.12 -12.09 8.49
N LEU A 51 -13.20 -10.79 8.21
CA LEU A 51 -12.25 -10.12 7.33
C LEU A 51 -10.91 -9.98 8.06
N VAL A 52 -9.85 -10.47 7.44
CA VAL A 52 -8.48 -10.33 7.94
C VAL A 52 -7.98 -8.91 7.65
N GLY A 53 -7.32 -8.29 8.63
CA GLY A 53 -6.78 -6.94 8.49
C GLY A 53 -5.53 -6.88 7.60
N LEU A 54 -5.03 -5.66 7.40
CA LEU A 54 -3.87 -5.38 6.55
C LEU A 54 -2.60 -6.13 6.99
N ASP A 55 -2.54 -6.55 8.25
CA ASP A 55 -1.43 -7.35 8.82
C ASP A 55 -1.41 -8.82 8.34
N GLY A 56 -2.47 -9.26 7.65
CA GLY A 56 -2.59 -10.61 7.11
C GLY A 56 -2.80 -11.71 8.16
N ALA A 57 -3.01 -11.37 9.43
CA ALA A 57 -3.08 -12.34 10.53
C ALA A 57 -4.29 -12.16 11.44
N LYS A 58 -4.55 -10.93 11.89
CA LYS A 58 -5.62 -10.63 12.85
C LYS A 58 -6.87 -10.15 12.11
N LYS A 59 -8.04 -10.31 12.75
CA LYS A 59 -9.27 -9.73 12.21
C LYS A 59 -9.12 -8.22 12.04
N MET A 60 -9.71 -7.66 10.99
CA MET A 60 -9.73 -6.22 10.75
C MET A 60 -10.42 -5.50 11.92
N SER A 61 -9.75 -4.50 12.47
CA SER A 61 -10.28 -3.75 13.62
C SER A 61 -9.69 -2.35 13.70
N LYS A 62 -10.52 -1.36 14.06
CA LYS A 62 -10.07 0.01 14.36
C LYS A 62 -9.06 0.04 15.51
N SER A 63 -9.29 -0.75 16.57
CA SER A 63 -8.41 -0.80 17.75
C SER A 63 -7.03 -1.38 17.46
N LEU A 64 -6.90 -2.20 16.42
CA LEU A 64 -5.64 -2.78 15.99
C LEU A 64 -4.91 -1.93 14.93
N GLY A 65 -5.57 -0.90 14.39
CA GLY A 65 -5.00 -0.05 13.34
C GLY A 65 -4.76 -0.76 12.00
N ASN A 66 -5.28 -1.98 11.81
CA ASN A 66 -5.08 -2.82 10.63
C ASN A 66 -6.27 -2.77 9.66
N TYR A 67 -7.02 -1.68 9.65
CA TYR A 67 -8.27 -1.54 8.91
C TYR A 67 -8.14 -0.62 7.69
N VAL A 68 -9.08 -0.80 6.76
CA VAL A 68 -9.38 0.15 5.67
C VAL A 68 -10.72 0.81 6.01
N GLY A 69 -10.73 2.14 6.12
CA GLY A 69 -11.95 2.88 6.44
C GLY A 69 -12.77 3.16 5.17
N ILE A 70 -14.07 2.92 5.21
CA ILE A 70 -14.97 3.13 4.07
C ILE A 70 -15.15 4.61 3.69
N THR A 71 -14.78 5.52 4.58
CA THR A 71 -14.83 6.98 4.37
C THR A 71 -13.46 7.61 4.18
N GLU A 72 -12.41 6.79 4.05
CA GLU A 72 -11.05 7.29 3.77
C GLU A 72 -10.97 7.87 2.35
N PRO A 73 -10.08 8.84 2.11
CA PRO A 73 -9.81 9.32 0.75
C PRO A 73 -9.45 8.15 -0.19
N PRO A 74 -9.90 8.15 -1.45
CA PRO A 74 -9.65 7.06 -2.40
C PRO A 74 -8.16 6.68 -2.55
N ILE A 75 -7.25 7.66 -2.50
CA ILE A 75 -5.81 7.41 -2.61
C ILE A 75 -5.27 6.63 -1.40
N ASP A 76 -5.75 6.93 -0.20
CA ASP A 76 -5.32 6.24 1.02
C ASP A 76 -5.88 4.82 1.05
N MET A 77 -7.16 4.66 0.67
CA MET A 77 -7.81 3.36 0.53
C MET A 77 -7.07 2.49 -0.49
N TYR A 78 -6.77 3.02 -1.68
CA TYR A 78 -6.04 2.30 -2.70
C TYR A 78 -4.64 1.88 -2.22
N GLY A 79 -3.90 2.79 -1.59
CA GLY A 79 -2.58 2.50 -1.04
C GLY A 79 -2.61 1.37 -0.01
N LYS A 80 -3.60 1.35 0.87
CA LYS A 80 -3.81 0.28 1.86
C LYS A 80 -4.15 -1.06 1.20
N LEU A 81 -5.09 -1.08 0.25
CA LEU A 81 -5.46 -2.29 -0.50
C LEU A 81 -4.28 -2.84 -1.30
N MET A 82 -3.44 -1.97 -1.88
CA MET A 82 -2.23 -2.40 -2.59
C MET A 82 -1.13 -2.93 -1.67
N SER A 83 -1.17 -2.62 -0.37
CA SER A 83 -0.15 -3.06 0.61
C SER A 83 -0.34 -4.48 1.14
N ILE A 84 -1.52 -5.08 0.98
CA ILE A 84 -1.80 -6.45 1.45
C ILE A 84 -0.94 -7.49 0.72
N SER A 85 -0.74 -8.66 1.32
CA SER A 85 -0.06 -9.78 0.65
C SER A 85 -0.88 -10.33 -0.53
N ASP A 86 -0.21 -10.99 -1.47
CA ASP A 86 -0.88 -11.61 -2.62
C ASP A 86 -1.79 -12.77 -2.19
N ASP A 87 -1.47 -13.45 -1.09
CA ASP A 87 -2.33 -14.51 -0.53
C ASP A 87 -3.62 -13.92 0.07
N LEU A 88 -3.52 -12.80 0.80
CA LEU A 88 -4.68 -12.15 1.41
C LEU A 88 -5.61 -11.53 0.35
N MET A 89 -5.09 -11.13 -0.79
CA MET A 89 -5.86 -10.57 -1.91
C MET A 89 -7.05 -11.47 -2.29
N TRP A 90 -6.90 -12.78 -2.26
CA TRP A 90 -7.97 -13.72 -2.64
C TRP A 90 -9.12 -13.73 -1.65
N ASN A 91 -8.81 -13.59 -0.36
CA ASN A 91 -9.82 -13.46 0.68
C ASN A 91 -10.65 -12.16 0.48
N TYR A 92 -9.98 -11.07 0.08
CA TYR A 92 -10.66 -9.80 -0.21
C TYR A 92 -11.53 -9.89 -1.47
N PHE A 93 -11.07 -10.58 -2.51
CA PHE A 93 -11.92 -10.85 -3.67
C PHE A 93 -13.20 -11.59 -3.29
N GLU A 94 -13.08 -12.64 -2.48
CA GLU A 94 -14.21 -13.48 -2.09
C GLU A 94 -15.22 -12.78 -1.17
N LEU A 95 -14.74 -11.91 -0.28
CA LEU A 95 -15.58 -11.29 0.75
C LEU A 95 -16.04 -9.87 0.42
N LEU A 96 -15.35 -9.16 -0.46
CA LEU A 96 -15.56 -7.74 -0.68
C LEU A 96 -15.89 -7.38 -2.13
N THR A 97 -16.02 -8.35 -3.04
CA THR A 97 -16.40 -8.07 -4.43
C THR A 97 -17.55 -8.95 -4.88
N ASP A 98 -18.30 -8.47 -5.86
CA ASP A 98 -19.40 -9.23 -6.50
C ASP A 98 -18.92 -10.08 -7.68
N LEU A 99 -17.61 -10.28 -7.82
CA LEU A 99 -17.06 -11.05 -8.93
C LEU A 99 -17.41 -12.54 -8.80
N PRO A 100 -17.88 -13.18 -9.89
CA PRO A 100 -18.15 -14.61 -9.88
C PRO A 100 -16.91 -15.41 -9.50
N THR A 101 -17.09 -16.48 -8.72
CA THR A 101 -16.01 -17.40 -8.33
C THR A 101 -15.18 -17.91 -9.51
N ALA A 102 -15.83 -18.16 -10.67
CA ALA A 102 -15.15 -18.57 -11.88
C ALA A 102 -14.15 -17.51 -12.38
N THR A 103 -14.48 -16.22 -12.27
CA THR A 103 -13.59 -15.11 -12.63
C THR A 103 -12.39 -15.05 -11.68
N ILE A 104 -12.62 -15.21 -10.38
CA ILE A 104 -11.55 -15.24 -9.37
C ILE A 104 -10.59 -16.41 -9.64
N GLN A 105 -11.12 -17.60 -9.97
CA GLN A 105 -10.31 -18.76 -10.30
C GLN A 105 -9.50 -18.56 -11.60
N ALA A 106 -10.08 -17.90 -12.61
CA ALA A 106 -9.36 -17.56 -13.83
C ALA A 106 -8.17 -16.61 -13.55
N LEU A 107 -8.35 -15.59 -12.68
CA LEU A 107 -7.27 -14.70 -12.26
C LEU A 107 -6.17 -15.45 -11.49
N LYS A 108 -6.55 -16.37 -10.57
CA LYS A 108 -5.59 -17.25 -9.86
C LYS A 108 -4.75 -18.06 -10.85
N SER A 109 -5.41 -18.65 -11.83
CA SER A 109 -4.76 -19.48 -12.87
C SER A 109 -3.83 -18.64 -13.76
N GLY A 110 -4.23 -17.40 -14.12
CA GLY A 110 -3.42 -16.47 -14.92
C GLY A 110 -2.13 -16.07 -14.22
N ILE A 111 -2.18 -15.80 -12.90
CA ILE A 111 -0.97 -15.53 -12.10
C ILE A 111 -0.07 -16.79 -12.05
N ALA A 112 -0.65 -17.96 -11.76
CA ALA A 112 0.12 -19.21 -11.67
C ALA A 112 0.86 -19.57 -12.98
N LYS A 113 0.29 -19.18 -14.13
CA LYS A 113 0.91 -19.37 -15.46
C LYS A 113 1.82 -18.21 -15.88
N ASN A 114 2.00 -17.18 -15.06
CA ASN A 114 2.71 -15.95 -15.40
C ASN A 114 2.10 -15.17 -16.60
N GLU A 115 0.82 -15.33 -16.87
CA GLU A 115 0.08 -14.61 -17.92
C GLU A 115 -0.36 -13.23 -17.46
N ILE A 116 -0.57 -13.05 -16.14
CA ILE A 116 -1.03 -11.80 -15.52
C ILE A 116 -0.12 -11.49 -14.33
N HIS A 117 0.27 -10.22 -14.21
CA HIS A 117 1.09 -9.79 -13.07
C HIS A 117 0.23 -9.63 -11.80
N PRO A 118 0.67 -10.10 -10.61
CA PRO A 118 -0.09 -9.96 -9.35
C PRO A 118 -0.53 -8.53 -9.05
N LYS A 119 0.29 -7.53 -9.37
CA LYS A 119 -0.04 -6.10 -9.20
C LYS A 119 -1.31 -5.70 -9.97
N GLU A 120 -1.48 -6.20 -11.20
CA GLU A 120 -2.65 -5.89 -12.03
C GLU A 120 -3.93 -6.48 -11.42
N VAL A 121 -3.82 -7.72 -10.94
CA VAL A 121 -4.93 -8.39 -10.26
C VAL A 121 -5.31 -7.67 -8.96
N LYS A 122 -4.32 -7.22 -8.19
CA LYS A 122 -4.55 -6.45 -6.96
C LYS A 122 -5.16 -5.08 -7.26
N THR A 123 -4.73 -4.40 -8.33
CA THR A 123 -5.36 -3.17 -8.81
C THR A 123 -6.84 -3.40 -9.15
N LYS A 124 -7.15 -4.50 -9.87
CA LYS A 124 -8.53 -4.87 -10.19
C LYS A 124 -9.36 -5.08 -8.92
N MET A 125 -8.86 -5.87 -7.97
CA MET A 125 -9.52 -6.05 -6.66
C MET A 125 -9.81 -4.72 -5.97
N SER A 126 -8.79 -3.85 -5.92
CA SER A 126 -8.92 -2.55 -5.26
C SER A 126 -9.99 -1.69 -5.92
N LEU A 127 -10.05 -1.66 -7.25
CA LEU A 127 -11.08 -0.94 -8.00
C LEU A 127 -12.49 -1.49 -7.73
N GLU A 128 -12.67 -2.82 -7.75
CA GLU A 128 -13.96 -3.44 -7.46
C GLU A 128 -14.48 -3.05 -6.05
N ILE A 129 -13.58 -3.01 -5.06
CA ILE A 129 -13.94 -2.59 -3.70
C ILE A 129 -14.24 -1.09 -3.65
N MET A 130 -13.38 -0.26 -4.24
CA MET A 130 -13.50 1.20 -4.18
C MET A 130 -14.74 1.71 -4.93
N ASN A 131 -15.13 1.08 -6.03
CA ASN A 131 -16.30 1.47 -6.82
C ASN A 131 -17.64 1.28 -6.08
N GLN A 132 -17.65 0.46 -5.03
CA GLN A 132 -18.80 0.34 -4.14
C GLN A 132 -18.92 1.50 -3.15
N LEU A 133 -17.85 2.26 -2.93
CA LEU A 133 -17.73 3.24 -1.86
C LEU A 133 -17.53 4.67 -2.37
N HIS A 134 -16.90 4.83 -3.52
CA HIS A 134 -16.51 6.11 -4.10
C HIS A 134 -16.88 6.20 -5.58
N PRO A 135 -17.08 7.43 -6.13
CA PRO A 135 -17.28 7.64 -7.56
C PRO A 135 -16.12 7.12 -8.40
N GLU A 136 -16.39 6.50 -9.54
CA GLU A 136 -15.38 5.90 -10.42
C GLU A 136 -14.31 6.90 -10.87
N SER A 137 -14.70 8.15 -11.21
CA SER A 137 -13.74 9.19 -11.60
C SER A 137 -12.73 9.47 -10.49
N SER A 138 -13.19 9.56 -9.24
CA SER A 138 -12.34 9.78 -8.07
C SER A 138 -11.36 8.62 -7.83
N ASN A 139 -11.78 7.39 -8.15
CA ASN A 139 -10.95 6.20 -8.02
C ASN A 139 -9.86 6.16 -9.10
N GLN A 140 -10.17 6.55 -10.34
CA GLN A 140 -9.18 6.66 -11.41
C GLN A 140 -8.12 7.70 -11.10
N ASP A 141 -8.52 8.91 -10.68
CA ASP A 141 -7.61 9.98 -10.25
C ASP A 141 -6.68 9.51 -9.13
N ALA A 142 -7.22 8.78 -8.15
CA ALA A 142 -6.44 8.24 -7.04
C ALA A 142 -5.40 7.21 -7.48
N ILE A 143 -5.73 6.35 -8.45
CA ILE A 143 -4.79 5.36 -9.00
C ILE A 143 -3.70 6.03 -9.80
N GLU A 144 -4.04 7.02 -10.63
CA GLU A 144 -3.06 7.78 -11.40
C GLU A 144 -2.09 8.51 -10.49
N GLU A 145 -2.60 9.21 -9.48
CA GLU A 145 -1.80 9.90 -8.47
C GLU A 145 -0.92 8.92 -7.69
N TRP A 146 -1.47 7.80 -7.23
CA TRP A 146 -0.71 6.78 -6.52
C TRP A 146 0.39 6.19 -7.38
N ASN A 147 0.12 5.92 -8.67
CA ASN A 147 1.12 5.44 -9.62
C ASN A 147 2.19 6.50 -9.84
N ARG A 148 1.83 7.78 -10.00
CA ARG A 148 2.76 8.90 -10.13
C ARG A 148 3.73 8.97 -8.95
N ILE A 149 3.22 8.81 -7.73
CA ILE A 149 4.03 8.86 -6.50
C ILE A 149 4.92 7.61 -6.36
N HIS A 150 4.45 6.44 -6.81
CA HIS A 150 5.11 5.15 -6.57
C HIS A 150 5.80 4.56 -7.80
N ASP A 151 5.65 5.17 -8.98
CA ASP A 151 6.36 4.74 -10.19
C ASP A 151 7.85 5.01 -10.03
N THR A 152 8.60 3.93 -9.86
CA THR A 152 10.06 4.01 -9.73
C THR A 152 10.77 4.33 -11.05
N LYS A 153 10.05 4.21 -12.19
CA LYS A 153 10.60 4.53 -13.52
C LYS A 153 10.34 5.98 -13.93
N ASN A 154 9.24 6.58 -13.45
CA ASN A 154 8.85 7.96 -13.72
C ASN A 154 8.70 8.77 -12.43
N ARG A 155 9.60 8.60 -11.47
CA ARG A 155 9.65 9.55 -10.36
C ARG A 155 9.95 10.91 -10.95
N SER A 156 8.90 11.71 -11.07
CA SER A 156 9.06 13.12 -11.40
C SER A 156 10.06 13.69 -10.40
N ILE A 157 11.19 14.06 -10.95
CA ILE A 157 12.19 14.86 -10.26
C ILE A 157 11.42 16.03 -9.66
N PRO A 158 11.45 16.30 -8.34
CA PRO A 158 10.71 17.41 -7.77
C PRO A 158 11.03 18.69 -8.52
N ASP A 159 10.04 19.53 -8.83
CA ASP A 159 10.25 20.77 -9.56
C ASP A 159 11.16 21.77 -8.80
N ASP A 160 11.29 21.61 -7.49
CA ASP A 160 12.07 22.44 -6.58
C ASP A 160 13.40 21.79 -6.12
N ILE A 161 14.03 20.98 -6.98
CA ILE A 161 15.34 20.42 -6.68
C ILE A 161 16.35 21.53 -6.41
N LYS A 162 17.06 21.39 -5.28
CA LYS A 162 18.24 22.18 -5.02
C LYS A 162 19.24 22.01 -6.17
N THR A 163 19.44 23.06 -6.95
CA THR A 163 20.38 23.06 -8.08
C THR A 163 21.65 23.79 -7.67
N GLU A 164 22.79 23.13 -7.84
CA GLU A 164 24.11 23.67 -7.56
C GLU A 164 24.94 23.74 -8.83
N LYS A 165 25.64 24.88 -8.99
CA LYS A 165 26.52 25.09 -10.14
C LYS A 165 27.93 24.65 -9.78
N LEU A 166 28.51 23.78 -10.58
CA LEU A 166 29.91 23.38 -10.48
C LEU A 166 30.76 24.33 -11.31
N GLY A 167 31.49 25.22 -10.64
CA GLY A 167 32.41 26.13 -11.29
C GLY A 167 33.62 25.40 -11.93
N SER A 168 34.30 26.07 -12.86
CA SER A 168 35.49 25.52 -13.52
C SER A 168 36.61 25.14 -12.56
N GLU A 169 36.61 25.67 -11.34
CA GLU A 169 37.57 25.33 -10.28
C GLU A 169 37.55 23.87 -9.87
N PHE A 170 36.38 23.21 -9.98
CA PHE A 170 36.27 21.78 -9.67
C PHE A 170 36.91 20.86 -10.72
N PHE A 171 37.15 21.38 -11.93
CA PHE A 171 37.64 20.59 -13.09
C PHE A 171 39.08 20.89 -13.47
N LYS A 172 39.83 21.73 -12.68
CA LYS A 172 41.17 22.24 -13.05
C LYS A 172 42.24 21.19 -13.25
N GLU A 173 42.22 20.10 -12.48
CA GLU A 173 43.27 19.08 -12.53
C GLU A 173 42.76 17.72 -12.97
N LYS A 174 41.56 17.31 -12.56
CA LYS A 174 40.85 16.07 -12.90
C LYS A 174 39.37 16.23 -12.70
N ASN A 175 38.58 15.41 -13.39
CA ASN A 175 37.15 15.31 -13.10
C ASN A 175 36.91 14.98 -11.61
N PRO A 176 36.07 15.75 -10.91
CA PRO A 176 35.89 15.58 -9.48
C PRO A 176 35.12 14.33 -9.16
N LEU A 177 35.57 13.57 -8.16
CA LEU A 177 34.83 12.41 -7.66
C LEU A 177 33.53 12.89 -7.00
N LEU A 178 32.43 12.20 -7.33
CA LEU A 178 31.11 12.55 -6.82
C LEU A 178 31.04 12.65 -5.29
N VAL A 179 31.72 11.76 -4.56
CA VAL A 179 31.71 11.74 -3.09
C VAL A 179 32.25 13.02 -2.46
N PHE A 180 33.22 13.68 -3.09
CA PHE A 180 33.75 14.97 -2.62
C PHE A 180 32.77 16.10 -2.92
N ILE A 181 32.13 16.09 -4.10
CA ILE A 181 31.11 17.09 -4.48
C ILE A 181 29.91 16.99 -3.53
N LEU A 182 29.41 15.79 -3.26
CA LEU A 182 28.29 15.57 -2.35
C LEU A 182 28.57 16.10 -0.94
N ASN A 183 29.79 15.90 -0.44
CA ASN A 183 30.20 16.41 0.86
C ASN A 183 30.37 17.95 0.82
N HIS A 184 30.96 18.49 -0.24
CA HIS A 184 31.16 19.94 -0.38
C HIS A 184 29.84 20.74 -0.34
N PHE A 185 28.81 20.23 -1.02
CA PHE A 185 27.48 20.85 -1.05
C PHE A 185 26.56 20.41 0.11
N GLY A 186 27.09 19.69 1.11
CA GLY A 186 26.34 19.29 2.30
C GLY A 186 25.24 18.25 2.04
N PHE A 187 25.33 17.53 0.91
CA PHE A 187 24.38 16.46 0.60
C PHE A 187 24.67 15.21 1.46
N THR A 188 25.94 14.93 1.72
CA THR A 188 26.39 13.96 2.72
C THR A 188 27.16 14.67 3.84
N SER A 189 27.12 14.12 5.05
CA SER A 189 27.83 14.68 6.23
C SER A 189 29.35 14.48 6.15
N SER A 190 29.81 13.53 5.33
CA SER A 190 31.23 13.23 5.10
C SER A 190 31.45 12.45 3.79
N VAL A 191 32.70 12.49 3.30
CA VAL A 191 33.11 11.67 2.16
C VAL A 191 32.96 10.18 2.43
N SER A 192 33.22 9.76 3.67
CA SER A 192 33.05 8.36 4.10
C SER A 192 31.60 7.91 4.05
N GLU A 193 30.65 8.78 4.38
CA GLU A 193 29.23 8.53 4.23
C GLU A 193 28.87 8.36 2.75
N GLY A 194 29.35 9.23 1.86
CA GLY A 194 29.15 9.13 0.42
C GLY A 194 29.62 7.78 -0.13
N ARG A 195 30.81 7.32 0.24
CA ARG A 195 31.33 6.00 -0.15
C ARG A 195 30.46 4.86 0.39
N ARG A 196 30.06 4.92 1.65
CA ARG A 196 29.16 3.93 2.25
C ARG A 196 27.81 3.84 1.51
N LEU A 197 27.26 4.98 1.11
CA LEU A 197 26.02 5.04 0.33
C LEU A 197 26.20 4.38 -1.04
N ILE A 198 27.29 4.62 -1.75
CA ILE A 198 27.58 3.95 -3.02
C ILE A 198 27.70 2.45 -2.81
N LYS A 199 28.52 2.00 -1.85
CA LYS A 199 28.73 0.58 -1.54
C LYS A 199 27.43 -0.16 -1.20
N ASN A 200 26.52 0.50 -0.50
CA ASN A 200 25.21 -0.05 -0.16
C ASN A 200 24.17 0.14 -1.28
N GLY A 201 24.57 0.69 -2.43
CA GLY A 201 23.69 0.92 -3.56
C GLY A 201 22.59 1.96 -3.30
N GLY A 202 22.88 2.93 -2.44
CA GLY A 202 21.97 3.99 -2.03
C GLY A 202 22.09 5.28 -2.84
N LEU A 203 22.99 5.39 -3.83
CA LEU A 203 23.12 6.56 -4.69
C LEU A 203 22.84 6.23 -6.15
N TYR A 204 22.18 7.16 -6.81
CA TYR A 204 21.83 7.10 -8.23
C TYR A 204 22.22 8.41 -8.90
N ALA A 205 22.74 8.35 -10.12
CA ALA A 205 23.00 9.49 -10.98
C ALA A 205 22.16 9.34 -12.27
N ASN A 206 21.35 10.32 -12.61
CA ASN A 206 20.43 10.28 -13.75
C ASN A 206 19.65 8.97 -13.83
N GLU A 207 19.13 8.52 -12.65
CA GLU A 207 18.37 7.29 -12.43
C GLU A 207 19.20 5.98 -12.50
N GLU A 208 20.45 6.02 -12.94
CA GLU A 208 21.32 4.85 -12.92
C GLU A 208 21.99 4.67 -11.55
N LYS A 209 22.00 3.42 -11.07
CA LYS A 209 22.63 3.09 -9.80
C LYS A 209 24.13 3.21 -9.87
N ILE A 210 24.72 4.03 -9.01
CA ILE A 210 26.17 4.16 -8.91
C ILE A 210 26.72 2.95 -8.13
N GLN A 211 27.67 2.24 -8.74
CA GLN A 211 28.30 1.05 -8.15
C GLN A 211 29.77 1.26 -7.83
N ASP A 212 30.40 2.28 -8.43
CA ASP A 212 31.82 2.57 -8.29
C ASP A 212 32.04 3.80 -7.42
N GLU A 213 32.83 3.67 -6.36
CA GLU A 213 33.24 4.77 -5.48
C GLU A 213 34.09 5.82 -6.19
N SER A 214 34.70 5.47 -7.32
CA SER A 214 35.48 6.35 -8.19
C SER A 214 34.63 7.10 -9.21
N TYR A 215 33.31 7.03 -9.13
CA TYR A 215 32.40 7.77 -10.01
C TYR A 215 32.69 9.27 -9.98
N PHE A 216 32.92 9.87 -11.16
CA PHE A 216 33.25 11.27 -11.31
C PHE A 216 32.21 12.02 -12.17
N LEU A 217 32.14 13.31 -11.97
CA LEU A 217 31.30 14.20 -12.79
C LEU A 217 32.15 14.78 -13.93
N GLU A 218 31.57 14.84 -15.11
CA GLU A 218 32.20 15.43 -16.31
C GLU A 218 31.74 16.87 -16.48
N GLN A 219 32.62 17.72 -17.01
CA GLN A 219 32.30 19.11 -17.30
C GLN A 219 31.30 19.21 -18.46
N ASN A 220 30.42 20.22 -18.43
CA ASN A 220 29.37 20.48 -19.41
C ASN A 220 28.27 19.38 -19.45
N LYS A 221 28.09 18.64 -18.36
CA LYS A 221 26.98 17.72 -18.20
C LYS A 221 26.13 18.06 -16.98
N GLU A 222 24.84 17.76 -17.08
CA GLU A 222 23.93 17.85 -15.96
C GLU A 222 23.79 16.50 -15.26
N TYR A 223 23.78 16.50 -13.93
CA TYR A 223 23.61 15.32 -13.12
C TYR A 223 22.53 15.53 -12.08
N ILE A 224 21.59 14.62 -12.01
CA ILE A 224 20.60 14.56 -10.95
C ILE A 224 20.99 13.39 -10.05
N ILE A 225 21.43 13.71 -8.85
CA ILE A 225 21.83 12.73 -7.86
C ILE A 225 20.68 12.48 -6.89
N ARG A 226 20.39 11.22 -6.63
CA ARG A 226 19.34 10.77 -5.71
C ARG A 226 19.89 9.82 -4.67
N GLN A 227 19.52 10.04 -3.40
CA GLN A 227 19.85 9.16 -2.28
C GLN A 227 18.65 8.29 -1.90
N GLY A 228 18.80 6.95 -1.99
CA GLY A 228 17.78 5.98 -1.57
C GLY A 228 16.51 5.95 -2.45
N LYS A 229 15.52 5.17 -2.02
CA LYS A 229 14.24 5.02 -2.74
C LYS A 229 13.28 6.22 -2.56
N LYS A 230 13.34 6.91 -1.43
CA LYS A 230 12.48 8.08 -1.07
C LYS A 230 13.30 9.31 -0.69
N GLY A 231 14.57 9.37 -1.11
CA GLY A 231 15.54 10.25 -0.50
C GLY A 231 15.68 11.64 -1.09
N LYS A 232 16.73 12.32 -0.64
CA LYS A 232 17.09 13.66 -1.08
C LYS A 232 17.52 13.65 -2.53
N PHE A 233 17.23 14.76 -3.22
CA PHE A 233 17.71 15.03 -4.58
C PHE A 233 18.59 16.26 -4.58
N ILE A 234 19.58 16.29 -5.48
CA ILE A 234 20.38 17.46 -5.80
C ILE A 234 20.71 17.43 -7.28
N LYS A 235 20.62 18.58 -7.95
CA LYS A 235 21.01 18.74 -9.35
C LYS A 235 22.33 19.47 -9.43
N PHE A 236 23.25 18.96 -10.20
CA PHE A 236 24.51 19.62 -10.55
C PHE A 236 24.50 20.04 -12.01
N VAL A 237 24.89 21.29 -12.25
CA VAL A 237 25.04 21.88 -13.57
C VAL A 237 26.45 22.45 -13.64
N SER A 238 27.21 22.03 -14.63
CA SER A 238 28.59 22.50 -14.84
C SER A 238 28.70 23.41 -16.04
#